data_00d66f595c8d2fce4b791e9d97c58a33
#
_entry.id   00d66f595c8d2fce4b791e9d97c58a33
#
_cell.length_a   1.000
_cell.length_b   1.000
_cell.length_c   1.000
_cell.angle_alpha   90.00
_cell.angle_beta   90.00
_cell.angle_gamma   90.00
#
_symmetry.space_group_name_H-M   'P 1'
#
loop_
_entity.id
_entity.type
_entity.pdbx_description
1 polymer ?
#
loop_
_entity_poly.entity_id
_entity_poly.type
_entity_poly.pdbx_seq_one_letter_code
_entity_poly.pdbx_strand_id
1 'polypeptide(L)'
;MISLIGMVYQEDIPEETRKSFEWFKIELSKKTIKKNEKYEERTITIYNLYRQECEIVNSLIIGIAHHIDFCIRGETDNSKSFFNIYQNLLYQAFQEKMLDYDELINSYDCKQIRLISKATNIIFENNKVESTCILEVLNSFQLKDYLRQHNFKYNTLHQSWEYEIDKNLLERSIRVIKAKDGNCIIQTRSPNKIIFGIIAFCCVSGYTYNYKEMLRNNHYYYKEGKWYKKIRACNYIDEKNKLENMLPKGQGIKISIEYQ
;
A
#
# COMPACT_ATOMS: atom_id res chain seq x y z
N MET A 1 10.65 8.61 -0.90
CA MET A 1 10.86 8.48 -2.37
C MET A 1 11.96 9.40 -2.90
N ILE A 2 12.00 10.71 -2.58
CA ILE A 2 13.11 11.61 -2.99
C ILE A 2 14.46 11.08 -2.45
N SER A 3 14.52 10.62 -1.21
CA SER A 3 15.72 9.97 -0.66
C SER A 3 16.17 8.73 -1.45
N LEU A 4 15.22 7.95 -1.97
CA LEU A 4 15.52 6.79 -2.81
C LEU A 4 16.24 7.20 -4.10
N ILE A 5 15.77 8.26 -4.76
CA ILE A 5 16.40 8.81 -5.97
C ILE A 5 17.83 9.27 -5.66
N GLY A 6 18.02 9.98 -4.55
CA GLY A 6 19.33 10.45 -4.11
C GLY A 6 20.33 9.30 -3.80
N MET A 7 19.85 8.17 -3.28
CA MET A 7 20.68 7.00 -3.01
C MET A 7 21.19 6.30 -4.27
N VAL A 8 20.38 6.33 -5.35
CA VAL A 8 20.70 5.61 -6.61
C VAL A 8 21.59 6.44 -7.54
N TYR A 9 21.52 7.78 -7.47
CA TYR A 9 22.14 8.67 -8.45
C TYR A 9 23.09 9.69 -7.84
N GLN A 10 24.05 9.26 -7.00
CA GLN A 10 24.94 10.18 -6.26
C GLN A 10 26.10 10.74 -7.07
N GLU A 11 26.69 10.04 -8.04
CA GLU A 11 28.03 10.38 -8.53
C GLU A 11 28.21 10.66 -10.03
N ASP A 12 27.35 10.16 -10.93
CA ASP A 12 27.64 10.19 -12.39
C ASP A 12 26.77 11.12 -13.24
N ILE A 13 25.88 11.91 -12.64
CA ILE A 13 24.92 12.73 -13.37
C ILE A 13 25.11 14.23 -13.04
N PRO A 14 25.10 15.12 -14.04
CA PRO A 14 25.17 16.57 -13.80
C PRO A 14 24.16 17.04 -12.75
N GLU A 15 24.59 17.91 -11.85
CA GLU A 15 23.76 18.36 -10.72
C GLU A 15 22.41 18.97 -11.17
N GLU A 16 22.38 19.70 -12.27
CA GLU A 16 21.15 20.27 -12.82
C GLU A 16 20.16 19.18 -13.27
N THR A 17 20.65 18.14 -13.94
CA THR A 17 19.80 16.99 -14.34
C THR A 17 19.31 16.26 -13.12
N ARG A 18 20.18 16.05 -12.13
CA ARG A 18 19.82 15.38 -10.86
C ARG A 18 18.74 16.14 -10.08
N LYS A 19 18.84 17.47 -10.00
CA LYS A 19 17.79 18.30 -9.41
C LYS A 19 16.45 18.14 -10.12
N SER A 20 16.45 17.91 -11.44
CA SER A 20 15.21 17.70 -12.20
C SER A 20 14.48 16.40 -11.85
N PHE A 21 15.17 15.39 -11.29
CA PHE A 21 14.56 14.13 -10.85
C PHE A 21 13.58 14.30 -9.69
N GLU A 22 13.69 15.37 -8.92
CA GLU A 22 12.81 15.65 -7.80
C GLU A 22 11.56 16.45 -8.23
N TRP A 23 11.51 16.93 -9.47
CA TRP A 23 10.47 17.81 -9.96
C TRP A 23 9.40 17.07 -10.74
N PHE A 24 8.55 16.35 -10.02
CA PHE A 24 7.38 15.69 -10.58
C PHE A 24 6.18 15.79 -9.63
N LYS A 25 5.01 15.60 -10.19
CA LYS A 25 3.73 15.55 -9.47
C LYS A 25 3.23 14.13 -9.39
N ILE A 26 2.65 13.76 -8.25
CA ILE A 26 1.93 12.49 -8.08
C ILE A 26 0.43 12.79 -8.01
N GLU A 27 -0.35 12.09 -8.81
CA GLU A 27 -1.81 12.14 -8.80
C GLU A 27 -2.39 10.75 -8.50
N LEU A 28 -3.31 10.68 -7.53
CA LEU A 28 -4.08 9.48 -7.24
C LEU A 28 -5.43 9.59 -7.94
N SER A 29 -5.65 8.75 -8.96
CA SER A 29 -6.87 8.75 -9.74
C SER A 29 -7.90 7.78 -9.18
N LYS A 30 -9.11 8.26 -8.91
CA LYS A 30 -10.25 7.42 -8.49
C LYS A 30 -10.78 6.49 -9.59
N LYS A 31 -10.22 6.56 -10.81
CA LYS A 31 -10.63 5.74 -11.95
C LYS A 31 -10.07 4.33 -11.86
N THR A 32 -10.90 3.36 -12.24
CA THR A 32 -10.48 1.97 -12.47
C THR A 32 -10.32 1.75 -13.97
N ILE A 33 -9.09 1.47 -14.41
CA ILE A 33 -8.74 1.28 -15.82
C ILE A 33 -7.77 0.10 -15.99
N LYS A 34 -7.44 -0.27 -17.24
CA LYS A 34 -6.51 -1.37 -17.51
C LYS A 34 -5.05 -1.10 -17.10
N LYS A 35 -4.67 0.18 -17.02
CA LYS A 35 -3.32 0.59 -16.62
C LYS A 35 -3.28 0.89 -15.13
N ASN A 36 -2.16 0.63 -14.49
CA ASN A 36 -1.96 0.90 -13.06
C ASN A 36 -1.31 2.25 -12.81
N GLU A 37 -0.50 2.72 -13.74
CA GLU A 37 0.15 4.02 -13.72
C GLU A 37 0.22 4.64 -15.12
N LYS A 38 0.44 5.95 -15.17
CA LYS A 38 0.76 6.72 -16.38
C LYS A 38 1.76 7.80 -16.00
N TYR A 39 2.80 7.96 -16.81
CA TYR A 39 3.69 9.11 -16.76
C TYR A 39 3.44 10.02 -17.96
N GLU A 40 3.22 11.30 -17.72
CA GLU A 40 3.02 12.31 -18.74
C GLU A 40 3.32 13.72 -18.15
N GLU A 41 4.09 14.54 -18.88
CA GLU A 41 4.39 15.92 -18.49
C GLU A 41 4.84 16.09 -17.02
N ARG A 42 5.77 15.25 -16.57
CA ARG A 42 6.27 15.23 -15.19
C ARG A 42 5.20 14.89 -14.15
N THR A 43 4.08 14.33 -14.57
CA THR A 43 3.02 13.86 -13.67
C THR A 43 2.95 12.34 -13.69
N ILE A 44 3.00 11.73 -12.53
CA ILE A 44 2.82 10.30 -12.32
C ILE A 44 1.39 10.10 -11.81
N THR A 45 0.52 9.53 -12.62
CA THR A 45 -0.86 9.22 -12.23
C THR A 45 -0.98 7.75 -11.85
N ILE A 46 -1.44 7.47 -10.63
CA ILE A 46 -1.68 6.11 -10.13
C ILE A 46 -3.18 5.82 -10.19
N TYR A 47 -3.52 4.67 -10.77
CA TYR A 47 -4.90 4.18 -10.93
C TYR A 47 -5.14 2.94 -10.05
N ASN A 48 -6.38 2.46 -10.02
CA ASN A 48 -6.76 1.20 -9.36
C ASN A 48 -6.32 1.15 -7.89
N LEU A 49 -6.69 2.19 -7.13
CA LEU A 49 -6.20 2.45 -5.78
C LEU A 49 -6.62 1.40 -4.72
N TYR A 50 -7.43 0.40 -5.12
CA TYR A 50 -7.84 -0.73 -4.28
C TYR A 50 -6.87 -1.91 -4.29
N ARG A 51 -5.78 -1.82 -5.05
CA ARG A 51 -4.71 -2.84 -5.07
C ARG A 51 -3.96 -2.91 -3.76
N GLN A 52 -3.15 -3.94 -3.60
CA GLN A 52 -2.25 -4.05 -2.45
C GLN A 52 -1.28 -2.86 -2.40
N GLU A 53 -0.91 -2.46 -1.18
CA GLU A 53 -0.03 -1.30 -0.97
C GLU A 53 1.32 -1.45 -1.71
N CYS A 54 1.89 -2.66 -1.70
CA CYS A 54 3.14 -2.96 -2.43
C CYS A 54 3.01 -2.74 -3.94
N GLU A 55 1.86 -3.03 -4.55
CA GLU A 55 1.61 -2.81 -5.97
C GLU A 55 1.48 -1.31 -6.31
N ILE A 56 0.88 -0.53 -5.41
CA ILE A 56 0.77 0.93 -5.56
C ILE A 56 2.16 1.57 -5.45
N VAL A 57 2.96 1.14 -4.48
CA VAL A 57 4.35 1.59 -4.33
C VAL A 57 5.17 1.23 -5.56
N ASN A 58 5.02 0.01 -6.08
CA ASN A 58 5.70 -0.41 -7.30
C ASN A 58 5.30 0.43 -8.51
N SER A 59 4.01 0.72 -8.69
CA SER A 59 3.53 1.62 -9.75
C SER A 59 4.14 3.02 -9.64
N LEU A 60 4.34 3.52 -8.43
CA LEU A 60 5.03 4.79 -8.22
C LEU A 60 6.51 4.69 -8.62
N ILE A 61 7.20 3.61 -8.27
CA ILE A 61 8.61 3.38 -8.66
C ILE A 61 8.74 3.32 -10.19
N ILE A 62 7.81 2.64 -10.89
CA ILE A 62 7.76 2.61 -12.36
C ILE A 62 7.59 4.04 -12.92
N GLY A 63 6.66 4.82 -12.37
CA GLY A 63 6.45 6.20 -12.79
C GLY A 63 7.68 7.09 -12.57
N ILE A 64 8.39 6.92 -11.46
CA ILE A 64 9.66 7.61 -11.18
C ILE A 64 10.75 7.18 -12.16
N ALA A 65 10.82 5.89 -12.51
CA ALA A 65 11.78 5.41 -13.50
C ALA A 65 11.53 6.05 -14.87
N HIS A 66 10.26 6.17 -15.30
CA HIS A 66 9.91 6.91 -16.50
C HIS A 66 10.30 8.39 -16.42
N HIS A 67 10.09 9.02 -15.27
CA HIS A 67 10.46 10.43 -15.07
C HIS A 67 11.97 10.64 -15.18
N ILE A 68 12.77 9.81 -14.52
CA ILE A 68 14.24 9.89 -14.57
C ILE A 68 14.74 9.62 -16.00
N ASP A 69 14.22 8.60 -16.65
CA ASP A 69 14.56 8.27 -18.04
C ASP A 69 14.26 9.45 -18.97
N PHE A 70 13.11 10.10 -18.80
CA PHE A 70 12.74 11.32 -19.51
C PHE A 70 13.71 12.48 -19.22
N CYS A 71 14.11 12.69 -17.97
CA CYS A 71 15.05 13.76 -17.61
C CYS A 71 16.45 13.54 -18.23
N ILE A 72 16.84 12.28 -18.42
CA ILE A 72 18.15 11.92 -19.00
C ILE A 72 18.12 11.98 -20.54
N ARG A 73 17.07 11.41 -21.16
CA ARG A 73 17.02 11.22 -22.62
C ARG A 73 16.14 12.23 -23.38
N GLY A 74 15.29 12.98 -22.67
CA GLY A 74 14.25 13.83 -23.27
C GLY A 74 13.00 13.07 -23.72
N GLU A 75 13.01 11.74 -23.63
CA GLU A 75 11.90 10.84 -23.95
C GLU A 75 11.91 9.65 -22.99
N THR A 76 10.81 8.91 -22.90
CA THR A 76 10.74 7.68 -22.12
C THR A 76 9.85 6.64 -22.79
N ASP A 77 10.30 5.39 -22.74
CA ASP A 77 9.64 4.22 -23.29
C ASP A 77 9.99 2.98 -22.43
N ASN A 78 9.57 1.81 -22.85
CA ASN A 78 9.95 0.54 -22.20
C ASN A 78 11.30 0.00 -22.75
N SER A 79 12.28 0.88 -22.94
CA SER A 79 13.62 0.53 -23.42
C SER A 79 14.49 -0.10 -22.33
N LYS A 80 15.68 -0.56 -22.72
CA LYS A 80 16.68 -1.08 -21.80
C LYS A 80 17.11 0.00 -20.79
N SER A 81 17.19 1.27 -21.21
CA SER A 81 17.52 2.41 -20.32
C SER A 81 16.51 2.53 -19.18
N PHE A 82 15.21 2.60 -19.51
CA PHE A 82 14.14 2.60 -18.52
C PHE A 82 14.23 1.41 -17.56
N PHE A 83 14.40 0.17 -18.10
CA PHE A 83 14.45 -1.01 -17.23
C PHE A 83 15.65 -1.01 -16.29
N ASN A 84 16.80 -0.49 -16.69
CA ASN A 84 17.98 -0.36 -15.82
C ASN A 84 17.68 0.62 -14.67
N ILE A 85 17.05 1.75 -14.97
CA ILE A 85 16.65 2.74 -13.96
C ILE A 85 15.64 2.14 -12.99
N TYR A 86 14.59 1.52 -13.49
CA TYR A 86 13.57 0.86 -12.68
C TYR A 86 14.15 -0.20 -11.77
N GLN A 87 15.05 -1.04 -12.28
CA GLN A 87 15.71 -2.09 -11.54
C GLN A 87 16.54 -1.53 -10.38
N ASN A 88 17.33 -0.48 -10.62
CA ASN A 88 18.15 0.15 -9.59
C ASN A 88 17.29 0.76 -8.47
N LEU A 89 16.22 1.46 -8.82
CA LEU A 89 15.27 2.02 -7.86
C LEU A 89 14.58 0.91 -7.05
N LEU A 90 14.16 -0.16 -7.70
CA LEU A 90 13.48 -1.27 -7.07
C LEU A 90 14.41 -2.02 -6.11
N TYR A 91 15.65 -2.29 -6.56
CA TYR A 91 16.69 -2.92 -5.73
C TYR A 91 16.92 -2.10 -4.45
N GLN A 92 17.12 -0.79 -4.59
CA GLN A 92 17.34 0.09 -3.44
C GLN A 92 16.11 0.15 -2.51
N ALA A 93 14.89 0.14 -3.07
CA ALA A 93 13.67 0.11 -2.27
C ALA A 93 13.56 -1.15 -1.40
N PHE A 94 14.00 -2.30 -1.91
CA PHE A 94 14.07 -3.55 -1.13
C PHE A 94 15.18 -3.50 -0.08
N GLN A 95 16.38 -3.01 -0.43
CA GLN A 95 17.50 -2.89 0.51
C GLN A 95 17.15 -2.00 1.71
N GLU A 96 16.47 -0.89 1.47
CA GLU A 96 16.02 0.03 2.52
C GLU A 96 14.69 -0.39 3.18
N LYS A 97 14.15 -1.56 2.82
CA LYS A 97 12.88 -2.10 3.34
C LYS A 97 11.69 -1.14 3.20
N MET A 98 11.75 -0.28 2.19
CA MET A 98 10.65 0.59 1.78
C MET A 98 9.54 -0.21 1.11
N LEU A 99 9.90 -1.32 0.49
CA LEU A 99 9.04 -2.30 -0.17
C LEU A 99 9.48 -3.70 0.24
N ASP A 100 8.54 -4.59 0.49
CA ASP A 100 8.82 -5.98 0.79
C ASP A 100 8.82 -6.81 -0.51
N TYR A 101 9.90 -7.58 -0.71
CA TYR A 101 10.09 -8.38 -1.92
C TYR A 101 9.09 -9.54 -2.02
N ASP A 102 8.89 -10.29 -0.93
CA ASP A 102 8.01 -11.46 -0.92
C ASP A 102 6.55 -11.03 -1.08
N GLU A 103 6.15 -9.94 -0.42
CA GLU A 103 4.82 -9.36 -0.56
C GLU A 103 4.56 -8.92 -2.01
N LEU A 104 5.53 -8.27 -2.65
CA LEU A 104 5.39 -7.81 -4.03
C LEU A 104 5.38 -8.98 -5.04
N ILE A 105 6.24 -9.99 -4.88
CA ILE A 105 6.26 -11.18 -5.77
C ILE A 105 4.95 -11.95 -5.71
N ASN A 106 4.30 -11.99 -4.57
CA ASN A 106 3.04 -12.70 -4.37
C ASN A 106 1.82 -11.89 -4.82
N SER A 107 1.99 -10.60 -5.17
CA SER A 107 0.91 -9.76 -5.68
C SER A 107 0.61 -10.02 -7.17
N TYR A 108 -0.55 -9.58 -7.65
CA TYR A 108 -1.01 -9.83 -9.03
C TYR A 108 -0.18 -9.15 -10.13
N ASP A 109 0.49 -8.03 -9.83
CA ASP A 109 1.21 -7.19 -10.80
C ASP A 109 2.71 -7.50 -10.93
N CYS A 110 3.16 -8.63 -10.44
CA CYS A 110 4.58 -8.99 -10.36
C CYS A 110 5.25 -9.44 -11.66
N LYS A 111 4.55 -9.48 -12.80
CA LYS A 111 5.15 -9.98 -14.05
C LYS A 111 6.44 -9.25 -14.43
N GLN A 112 6.46 -7.93 -14.29
CA GLN A 112 7.61 -7.10 -14.62
C GLN A 112 8.80 -7.40 -13.70
N ILE A 113 8.55 -7.54 -12.39
CA ILE A 113 9.58 -7.87 -11.40
C ILE A 113 10.16 -9.26 -11.65
N ARG A 114 9.31 -10.25 -11.93
CA ARG A 114 9.76 -11.61 -12.27
C ARG A 114 10.62 -11.63 -13.52
N LEU A 115 10.29 -10.82 -14.53
CA LEU A 115 11.09 -10.67 -15.74
C LEU A 115 12.45 -10.04 -15.44
N ILE A 116 12.47 -8.98 -14.64
CA ILE A 116 13.70 -8.29 -14.23
C ILE A 116 14.57 -9.22 -13.37
N SER A 117 14.01 -9.87 -12.37
CA SER A 117 14.73 -10.81 -11.50
C SER A 117 15.35 -11.96 -12.27
N LYS A 118 14.61 -12.52 -13.26
CA LYS A 118 15.12 -13.60 -14.13
C LYS A 118 16.24 -13.13 -15.06
N ALA A 119 16.11 -11.91 -15.61
CA ALA A 119 17.08 -11.37 -16.56
C ALA A 119 18.42 -10.99 -15.91
N THR A 120 18.44 -10.72 -14.63
CA THR A 120 19.58 -10.13 -13.94
C THR A 120 20.21 -11.01 -12.88
N ASN A 121 19.62 -12.17 -12.57
CA ASN A 121 20.04 -13.05 -11.45
C ASN A 121 20.25 -12.28 -10.15
N ILE A 122 19.45 -11.23 -9.90
CA ILE A 122 19.56 -10.42 -8.69
C ILE A 122 19.10 -11.29 -7.51
N ILE A 123 20.04 -11.63 -6.66
CA ILE A 123 19.77 -12.18 -5.34
C ILE A 123 19.62 -10.95 -4.43
N PHE A 124 18.38 -10.69 -4.01
CA PHE A 124 18.12 -9.69 -2.97
C PHE A 124 18.60 -10.27 -1.65
N GLU A 125 19.84 -9.97 -1.26
CA GLU A 125 20.30 -10.30 0.07
C GLU A 125 19.67 -9.32 1.05
N ASN A 126 18.67 -9.78 1.80
CA ASN A 126 18.03 -9.02 2.88
C ASN A 126 18.99 -8.88 4.08
N ASN A 127 20.14 -8.23 3.85
CA ASN A 127 21.25 -8.18 4.83
C ASN A 127 21.07 -7.10 5.90
N LYS A 128 20.15 -6.16 5.73
CA LYS A 128 19.89 -5.13 6.73
C LYS A 128 19.00 -5.68 7.84
N VAL A 129 19.61 -6.11 8.92
CA VAL A 129 18.87 -6.56 10.13
C VAL A 129 18.37 -5.31 10.85
N GLU A 130 17.06 -5.07 10.79
CA GLU A 130 16.42 -4.02 11.60
C GLU A 130 16.30 -4.50 13.05
N SER A 131 16.76 -3.69 14.00
CA SER A 131 16.59 -3.93 15.43
C SER A 131 15.18 -3.62 15.92
N THR A 132 14.47 -2.72 15.24
CA THR A 132 13.11 -2.27 15.57
C THR A 132 12.09 -2.66 14.51
N CYS A 133 10.83 -2.61 14.86
CA CYS A 133 9.70 -2.71 13.93
C CYS A 133 8.54 -1.85 14.45
N ILE A 134 7.60 -1.51 13.58
CA ILE A 134 6.33 -0.91 13.98
C ILE A 134 5.36 -2.01 14.35
N LEU A 135 4.90 -2.00 15.60
CA LEU A 135 3.81 -2.84 16.09
C LEU A 135 2.49 -2.10 15.87
N GLU A 136 1.61 -2.68 15.06
CA GLU A 136 0.30 -2.14 14.74
C GLU A 136 -0.80 -2.95 15.41
N VAL A 137 -1.73 -2.27 16.08
CA VAL A 137 -2.89 -2.87 16.75
C VAL A 137 -4.16 -2.31 16.13
N LEU A 138 -4.92 -3.17 15.45
CA LEU A 138 -6.18 -2.85 14.79
C LEU A 138 -7.36 -3.45 15.56
N ASN A 139 -8.58 -2.99 15.27
CA ASN A 139 -9.82 -3.45 15.92
C ASN A 139 -9.76 -3.40 17.46
N SER A 140 -9.11 -2.38 17.99
CA SER A 140 -8.71 -2.29 19.39
C SER A 140 -9.45 -1.18 20.15
N PHE A 141 -10.74 -0.96 19.83
CA PHE A 141 -11.52 0.11 20.46
C PHE A 141 -11.52 0.00 21.99
N GLN A 142 -11.65 -1.20 22.52
CA GLN A 142 -11.65 -1.47 23.97
C GLN A 142 -10.27 -1.26 24.62
N LEU A 143 -9.19 -1.30 23.84
CA LEU A 143 -7.82 -1.11 24.30
C LEU A 143 -7.32 0.34 24.20
N LYS A 144 -8.13 1.24 23.71
CA LYS A 144 -7.74 2.64 23.41
C LYS A 144 -6.97 3.32 24.55
N ASP A 145 -7.49 3.27 25.75
CA ASP A 145 -6.86 3.94 26.89
C ASP A 145 -5.58 3.22 27.33
N TYR A 146 -5.59 1.90 27.31
CA TYR A 146 -4.39 1.10 27.59
C TYR A 146 -3.27 1.40 26.57
N LEU A 147 -3.57 1.40 25.28
CA LEU A 147 -2.58 1.67 24.23
C LEU A 147 -2.02 3.09 24.33
N ARG A 148 -2.89 4.07 24.62
CA ARG A 148 -2.46 5.45 24.84
C ARG A 148 -1.53 5.60 26.03
N GLN A 149 -1.82 4.94 27.17
CA GLN A 149 -0.98 4.92 28.35
C GLN A 149 0.39 4.27 28.11
N HIS A 150 0.49 3.37 27.11
CA HIS A 150 1.72 2.70 26.72
C HIS A 150 2.40 3.34 25.50
N ASN A 151 2.15 4.64 25.27
CA ASN A 151 2.78 5.45 24.24
C ASN A 151 2.48 5.03 22.78
N PHE A 152 1.46 4.19 22.55
CA PHE A 152 0.99 3.97 21.19
C PHE A 152 0.35 5.25 20.65
N LYS A 153 0.63 5.58 19.39
CA LYS A 153 0.04 6.69 18.66
C LYS A 153 -0.99 6.16 17.67
N TYR A 154 -2.16 6.80 17.65
CA TYR A 154 -3.18 6.41 16.68
C TYR A 154 -2.86 7.02 15.33
N ASN A 155 -2.65 6.16 14.33
CA ASN A 155 -2.48 6.55 12.95
C ASN A 155 -3.84 6.54 12.24
N THR A 156 -4.33 7.71 11.86
CA THR A 156 -5.63 7.87 11.20
C THR A 156 -5.64 7.33 9.77
N LEU A 157 -4.49 7.32 9.10
CA LEU A 157 -4.35 6.79 7.74
C LEU A 157 -4.40 5.25 7.75
N HIS A 158 -3.73 4.63 8.69
CA HIS A 158 -3.73 3.15 8.81
C HIS A 158 -4.88 2.61 9.66
N GLN A 159 -5.60 3.48 10.38
CA GLN A 159 -6.66 3.10 11.33
C GLN A 159 -6.15 2.11 12.40
N SER A 160 -4.92 2.27 12.82
CA SER A 160 -4.22 1.42 13.78
C SER A 160 -3.57 2.24 14.89
N TRP A 161 -3.36 1.63 16.03
CA TRP A 161 -2.45 2.13 17.06
C TRP A 161 -1.06 1.60 16.76
N GLU A 162 -0.09 2.50 16.67
CA GLU A 162 1.27 2.19 16.25
C GLU A 162 2.27 2.52 17.36
N TYR A 163 3.24 1.64 17.52
CA TYR A 163 4.37 1.82 18.42
C TYR A 163 5.63 1.21 17.81
N GLU A 164 6.71 1.98 17.74
CA GLU A 164 8.01 1.45 17.33
C GLU A 164 8.62 0.70 18.50
N ILE A 165 8.94 -0.58 18.29
CA ILE A 165 9.40 -1.50 19.32
C ILE A 165 10.65 -2.24 18.89
N ASP A 166 11.55 -2.50 19.85
CA ASP A 166 12.66 -3.43 19.68
C ASP A 166 12.13 -4.85 19.44
N LYS A 167 12.66 -5.53 18.43
CA LYS A 167 12.22 -6.89 18.07
C LYS A 167 12.37 -7.90 19.21
N ASN A 168 13.34 -7.68 20.11
CA ASN A 168 13.51 -8.53 21.29
C ASN A 168 12.34 -8.44 22.28
N LEU A 169 11.60 -7.34 22.28
CA LEU A 169 10.44 -7.11 23.14
C LEU A 169 9.10 -7.46 22.49
N LEU A 170 9.11 -7.70 21.17
CA LEU A 170 7.91 -7.83 20.35
C LEU A 170 6.97 -8.94 20.85
N GLU A 171 7.47 -10.15 21.00
CA GLU A 171 6.64 -11.30 21.43
C GLU A 171 5.99 -11.10 22.78
N ARG A 172 6.73 -10.49 23.73
CA ARG A 172 6.20 -10.18 25.05
C ARG A 172 5.06 -9.17 24.95
N SER A 173 5.23 -8.13 24.14
CA SER A 173 4.22 -7.08 23.94
C SER A 173 2.96 -7.63 23.27
N ILE A 174 3.12 -8.47 22.25
CA ILE A 174 2.01 -9.17 21.59
C ILE A 174 1.20 -10.00 22.60
N ARG A 175 1.86 -10.80 23.42
CA ARG A 175 1.19 -11.63 24.45
C ARG A 175 0.39 -10.77 25.43
N VAL A 176 0.96 -9.66 25.89
CA VAL A 176 0.28 -8.76 26.85
C VAL A 176 -0.95 -8.10 26.22
N ILE A 177 -0.86 -7.62 24.98
CA ILE A 177 -1.98 -6.99 24.28
C ILE A 177 -3.09 -8.02 24.02
N LYS A 178 -2.73 -9.20 23.52
CA LYS A 178 -3.69 -10.30 23.27
C LYS A 178 -4.38 -10.81 24.52
N ALA A 179 -3.70 -10.82 25.65
CA ALA A 179 -4.31 -11.20 26.94
C ALA A 179 -5.39 -10.21 27.39
N LYS A 180 -5.31 -8.93 26.95
CA LYS A 180 -6.31 -7.91 27.29
C LYS A 180 -7.50 -7.89 26.32
N ASP A 181 -7.26 -8.15 25.07
CA ASP A 181 -8.31 -8.27 24.02
C ASP A 181 -7.84 -9.27 22.96
N GLY A 182 -8.38 -10.48 23.02
CA GLY A 182 -8.11 -11.53 22.04
C GLY A 182 -8.58 -11.21 20.62
N ASN A 183 -9.53 -10.30 20.46
CA ASN A 183 -10.16 -9.98 19.17
C ASN A 183 -9.38 -8.90 18.40
N CYS A 184 -8.44 -8.18 19.03
CA CYS A 184 -7.61 -7.23 18.31
C CYS A 184 -6.73 -7.94 17.28
N ILE A 185 -6.48 -7.27 16.16
CA ILE A 185 -5.56 -7.75 15.13
C ILE A 185 -4.21 -7.09 15.39
N ILE A 186 -3.16 -7.90 15.46
CA ILE A 186 -1.79 -7.42 15.65
C ILE A 186 -0.98 -7.80 14.42
N GLN A 187 -0.28 -6.83 13.87
CA GLN A 187 0.66 -7.02 12.76
C GLN A 187 1.90 -6.17 12.95
N THR A 188 2.94 -6.46 12.21
CA THR A 188 4.22 -5.74 12.27
C THR A 188 4.66 -5.34 10.88
N ARG A 189 5.40 -4.25 10.81
CA ARG A 189 6.05 -3.80 9.57
C ARG A 189 7.39 -3.16 9.83
N SER A 190 8.21 -3.03 8.79
CA SER A 190 9.43 -2.21 8.84
C SER A 190 9.07 -0.74 9.12
N PRO A 191 9.86 -0.02 9.92
CA PRO A 191 9.71 1.44 10.09
C PRO A 191 9.80 2.20 8.77
N ASN A 192 10.59 1.70 7.82
CA ASN A 192 10.83 2.33 6.52
C ASN A 192 9.78 1.97 5.46
N LYS A 193 8.90 0.99 5.73
CA LYS A 193 7.90 0.53 4.75
C LYS A 193 6.98 1.68 4.31
N ILE A 194 6.93 1.93 3.01
CA ILE A 194 6.05 2.94 2.43
C ILE A 194 4.62 2.39 2.39
N ILE A 195 3.69 3.17 2.94
CA ILE A 195 2.26 2.86 2.94
C ILE A 195 1.50 4.12 2.52
N PHE A 196 0.57 3.98 1.58
CA PHE A 196 -0.27 5.10 1.12
C PHE A 196 -1.46 5.36 2.05
N GLY A 197 -1.97 4.33 2.72
CA GLY A 197 -3.09 4.46 3.66
C GLY A 197 -4.36 5.02 3.03
N ILE A 198 -4.64 4.66 1.78
CA ILE A 198 -5.80 5.17 1.03
C ILE A 198 -7.08 4.69 1.68
N ILE A 199 -7.94 5.63 2.08
CA ILE A 199 -9.24 5.35 2.70
C ILE A 199 -10.34 5.38 1.65
N ALA A 200 -11.22 4.38 1.72
CA ALA A 200 -12.38 4.26 0.85
C ALA A 200 -13.61 3.76 1.63
N PHE A 201 -14.76 3.77 0.97
CA PHE A 201 -15.97 3.14 1.44
C PHE A 201 -16.30 1.93 0.58
N CYS A 202 -16.49 0.76 1.20
CA CYS A 202 -17.18 -0.35 0.57
C CYS A 202 -18.68 -0.07 0.65
N CYS A 203 -19.34 0.00 -0.52
CA CYS A 203 -20.72 0.40 -0.65
C CYS A 203 -21.56 -0.77 -1.13
N VAL A 204 -22.73 -0.99 -0.50
CA VAL A 204 -23.72 -2.00 -0.92
C VAL A 204 -25.04 -1.30 -1.22
N SER A 205 -25.60 -1.52 -2.41
CA SER A 205 -26.85 -0.91 -2.86
C SER A 205 -27.77 -1.93 -3.54
N GLY A 206 -29.03 -1.55 -3.78
CA GLY A 206 -30.04 -2.41 -4.38
C GLY A 206 -30.98 -3.06 -3.34
N TYR A 207 -31.47 -4.27 -3.61
CA TYR A 207 -32.46 -4.94 -2.75
C TYR A 207 -31.84 -5.51 -1.47
N THR A 208 -31.47 -4.62 -0.52
CA THR A 208 -30.74 -4.97 0.71
C THR A 208 -31.63 -5.11 1.95
N TYR A 209 -32.96 -4.92 1.83
CA TYR A 209 -33.87 -4.87 2.97
C TYR A 209 -33.77 -6.10 3.89
N ASN A 210 -33.75 -7.30 3.30
CA ASN A 210 -33.69 -8.55 4.04
C ASN A 210 -32.31 -8.81 4.70
N TYR A 211 -31.31 -8.02 4.35
CA TYR A 211 -29.91 -8.19 4.81
C TYR A 211 -29.46 -7.06 5.74
N LYS A 212 -30.36 -6.17 6.15
CA LYS A 212 -30.04 -4.99 6.96
C LYS A 212 -29.36 -5.32 8.27
N GLU A 213 -29.79 -6.37 8.97
CA GLU A 213 -29.18 -6.76 10.24
C GLU A 213 -27.80 -7.38 10.05
N MET A 214 -27.65 -8.21 9.04
CA MET A 214 -26.36 -8.76 8.66
C MET A 214 -25.36 -7.66 8.31
N LEU A 215 -25.78 -6.66 7.54
CA LEU A 215 -24.93 -5.51 7.17
C LEU A 215 -24.55 -4.67 8.41
N ARG A 216 -25.51 -4.40 9.33
CA ARG A 216 -25.22 -3.70 10.59
C ARG A 216 -24.22 -4.47 11.47
N ASN A 217 -24.40 -5.78 11.60
CA ASN A 217 -23.49 -6.64 12.36
C ASN A 217 -22.09 -6.70 11.75
N ASN A 218 -21.94 -6.42 10.46
CA ASN A 218 -20.67 -6.26 9.77
C ASN A 218 -20.18 -4.80 9.71
N HIS A 219 -20.73 -3.91 10.56
CA HIS A 219 -20.35 -2.51 10.72
C HIS A 219 -20.64 -1.60 9.52
N TYR A 220 -21.64 -1.96 8.71
CA TYR A 220 -22.18 -1.06 7.69
C TYR A 220 -23.21 -0.11 8.30
N TYR A 221 -23.18 1.14 7.89
CA TYR A 221 -24.23 2.12 8.19
C TYR A 221 -24.98 2.51 6.92
N TYR A 222 -26.26 2.81 7.07
CA TYR A 222 -27.15 3.16 5.94
C TYR A 222 -27.21 4.68 5.78
N LYS A 223 -27.00 5.15 4.55
CA LYS A 223 -27.13 6.55 4.17
C LYS A 223 -27.53 6.67 2.71
N GLU A 224 -28.48 7.57 2.38
CA GLU A 224 -28.85 7.93 1.00
C GLU A 224 -29.10 6.73 0.07
N GLY A 225 -29.80 5.71 0.54
CA GLY A 225 -30.14 4.53 -0.27
C GLY A 225 -29.05 3.47 -0.39
N LYS A 226 -27.91 3.64 0.28
CA LYS A 226 -26.79 2.71 0.26
C LYS A 226 -26.28 2.40 1.67
N TRP A 227 -25.62 1.26 1.80
CA TRP A 227 -24.86 0.86 2.98
C TRP A 227 -23.39 1.17 2.76
N TYR A 228 -22.72 1.73 3.76
CA TYR A 228 -21.34 2.15 3.70
C TYR A 228 -20.54 1.54 4.85
N LYS A 229 -19.34 1.06 4.55
CA LYS A 229 -18.33 0.70 5.54
C LYS A 229 -17.02 1.36 5.16
N LYS A 230 -16.45 2.13 6.09
CA LYS A 230 -15.12 2.73 5.91
C LYS A 230 -14.06 1.64 6.01
N ILE A 231 -13.19 1.55 5.01
CA ILE A 231 -12.11 0.56 4.92
C ILE A 231 -10.83 1.20 4.38
N ARG A 232 -9.70 0.53 4.56
CA ARG A 232 -8.53 0.79 3.70
C ARG A 232 -8.84 0.28 2.29
N ALA A 233 -8.45 1.04 1.26
CA ALA A 233 -8.76 0.68 -0.12
C ALA A 233 -8.20 -0.70 -0.51
N CYS A 234 -7.00 -1.05 -0.04
CA CYS A 234 -6.37 -2.35 -0.26
C CYS A 234 -7.18 -3.55 0.28
N ASN A 235 -8.06 -3.33 1.27
CA ASN A 235 -8.92 -4.37 1.83
C ASN A 235 -10.24 -4.54 1.06
N TYR A 236 -10.45 -3.76 -0.01
CA TYR A 236 -11.73 -3.76 -0.73
C TYR A 236 -12.05 -5.12 -1.37
N ILE A 237 -11.07 -5.78 -1.95
CA ILE A 237 -11.28 -7.08 -2.62
C ILE A 237 -11.72 -8.14 -1.60
N ASP A 238 -11.07 -8.19 -0.44
CA ASP A 238 -11.42 -9.15 0.62
C ASP A 238 -12.80 -8.87 1.20
N GLU A 239 -13.12 -7.61 1.46
CA GLU A 239 -14.44 -7.21 1.95
C GLU A 239 -15.53 -7.50 0.92
N LYS A 240 -15.26 -7.26 -0.37
CA LYS A 240 -16.16 -7.60 -1.47
C LYS A 240 -16.40 -9.11 -1.55
N ASN A 241 -15.36 -9.92 -1.53
CA ASN A 241 -15.46 -11.40 -1.56
C ASN A 241 -16.27 -11.91 -0.35
N LYS A 242 -16.04 -11.34 0.84
CA LYS A 242 -16.81 -11.64 2.03
C LYS A 242 -18.30 -11.35 1.83
N LEU A 243 -18.64 -10.19 1.28
CA LEU A 243 -20.03 -9.81 1.01
C LEU A 243 -20.67 -10.69 -0.07
N GLU A 244 -19.95 -11.02 -1.14
CA GLU A 244 -20.44 -11.89 -2.22
C GLU A 244 -20.75 -13.31 -1.73
N ASN A 245 -20.09 -13.76 -0.66
CA ASN A 245 -20.39 -15.03 0.00
C ASN A 245 -21.62 -14.96 0.94
N MET A 246 -21.94 -13.76 1.46
CA MET A 246 -23.05 -13.54 2.39
C MET A 246 -24.34 -13.09 1.71
N LEU A 247 -24.23 -12.47 0.56
CA LEU A 247 -25.34 -11.91 -0.21
C LEU A 247 -25.69 -12.80 -1.40
N PRO A 248 -26.97 -12.99 -1.74
CA PRO A 248 -27.36 -13.84 -2.85
C PRO A 248 -26.95 -13.21 -4.19
N LYS A 249 -26.41 -14.03 -5.06
CA LYS A 249 -26.09 -13.64 -6.43
C LYS A 249 -27.39 -13.40 -7.23
N GLY A 250 -27.42 -12.34 -8.03
CA GLY A 250 -28.51 -12.11 -8.99
C GLY A 250 -29.74 -11.35 -8.48
N GLN A 251 -29.77 -10.90 -7.22
CA GLN A 251 -30.91 -10.16 -6.66
C GLN A 251 -30.82 -8.62 -6.81
N GLY A 252 -30.12 -8.12 -7.81
CA GLY A 252 -29.98 -6.67 -8.03
C GLY A 252 -29.17 -5.95 -6.95
N ILE A 253 -28.39 -6.69 -6.14
CA ILE A 253 -27.46 -6.12 -5.16
C ILE A 253 -26.16 -5.78 -5.87
N LYS A 254 -25.66 -4.55 -5.65
CA LYS A 254 -24.41 -4.05 -6.22
C LYS A 254 -23.43 -3.70 -5.11
N ILE A 255 -22.21 -4.22 -5.20
CA ILE A 255 -21.09 -3.88 -4.33
C ILE A 255 -20.13 -3.01 -5.14
N SER A 256 -19.71 -1.88 -4.57
CA SER A 256 -18.80 -0.91 -5.22
C SER A 256 -17.86 -0.27 -4.21
N ILE A 257 -16.81 0.38 -4.71
CA ILE A 257 -15.89 1.19 -3.92
C ILE A 257 -16.13 2.67 -4.24
N GLU A 258 -16.15 3.50 -3.20
CA GLU A 258 -16.17 4.97 -3.31
C GLU A 258 -15.00 5.54 -2.52
N TYR A 259 -14.16 6.37 -3.15
CA TYR A 259 -13.03 7.01 -2.48
C TYR A 259 -13.45 8.33 -1.82
N GLN A 260 -12.87 8.57 -0.65
CA GLN A 260 -13.12 9.80 0.11
C GLN A 260 -12.54 11.02 -0.60
#